data_e8dd4874c9cc337e5376937e0d6dc9b2
#
_entry.id   e8dd4874c9cc337e5376937e0d6dc9b2
#
_cell.length_a   1.000
_cell.length_b   1.000
_cell.length_c   1.000
_cell.angle_alpha   90.00
_cell.angle_beta   90.00
_cell.angle_gamma   90.00
#
_symmetry.space_group_name_H-M   'P 1'
#
loop_
_entity.id
_entity.type
_entity.pdbx_description
1 polymer ?
#
loop_
_entity_poly.entity_id
_entity_poly.type
_entity_poly.pdbx_seq_one_letter_code
_entity_poly.pdbx_strand_id
1 'polypeptide(L)'
;MYQNDQLREEIEVDCLTIDELLEVNNLKTLDFIKIDVQGYEPKVFKGMQKVIKNSENLILLTEFWPKGIFQAGENPKDFLRMLRKMEFQLFELKSNGSLILLKKENENRFIEKYKGRKYTNLVGKKI
;
A
#
# COMPACT_ATOMS: atom_id res chain seq x y z
N MET A 1 26.68 -5.13 -14.07
CA MET A 1 27.11 -4.67 -12.76
C MET A 1 27.42 -3.18 -12.86
N TYR A 2 26.49 -2.32 -12.51
CA TYR A 2 26.73 -0.88 -12.55
C TYR A 2 27.11 -0.43 -11.15
N GLN A 3 28.40 -0.43 -10.86
CA GLN A 3 28.95 0.33 -9.76
C GLN A 3 29.12 1.77 -10.24
N ASN A 4 28.14 2.59 -9.93
CA ASN A 4 28.29 4.04 -9.93
C ASN A 4 28.15 4.51 -8.48
N ASP A 5 29.12 4.16 -7.66
CA ASP A 5 29.22 4.63 -6.27
C ASP A 5 29.68 6.10 -6.17
N GLN A 6 29.82 6.80 -7.30
CA GLN A 6 30.44 8.13 -7.30
C GLN A 6 29.49 9.32 -7.31
N LEU A 7 28.14 9.15 -7.32
CA LEU A 7 27.21 10.28 -7.43
C LEU A 7 25.89 10.08 -6.63
N ARG A 8 25.94 9.47 -5.44
CA ARG A 8 24.80 9.48 -4.55
C ARG A 8 24.91 10.69 -3.63
N GLU A 9 24.18 11.75 -3.95
CA GLU A 9 23.91 12.81 -2.98
C GLU A 9 22.84 12.31 -2.01
N GLU A 10 23.13 12.40 -0.71
CA GLU A 10 22.13 12.24 0.33
C GLU A 10 21.52 13.61 0.61
N ILE A 11 20.19 13.67 0.58
CA ILE A 11 19.42 14.86 0.88
C ILE A 11 18.54 14.55 2.08
N GLU A 12 18.63 15.36 3.12
CA GLU A 12 17.71 15.30 4.24
C GLU A 12 16.38 15.98 3.87
N VAL A 13 15.27 15.29 4.14
CA VAL A 13 13.92 15.81 3.95
C VAL A 13 13.10 15.57 5.21
N ASP A 14 12.14 16.45 5.47
CA ASP A 14 11.17 16.24 6.53
C ASP A 14 10.24 15.08 6.16
N CYS A 15 9.93 14.25 7.12
CA CYS A 15 9.04 13.11 6.97
C CYS A 15 7.88 13.23 7.95
N LEU A 16 6.65 13.09 7.43
CA LEU A 16 5.42 13.09 8.22
C LEU A 16 4.62 11.83 7.91
N THR A 17 3.90 11.33 8.90
CA THR A 17 2.85 10.34 8.64
C THR A 17 1.63 11.00 7.99
N ILE A 18 0.80 10.21 7.34
CA ILE A 18 -0.47 10.71 6.79
C ILE A 18 -1.37 11.25 7.90
N ASP A 19 -1.41 10.57 9.05
CA ASP A 19 -2.18 11.04 10.21
C ASP A 19 -1.72 12.44 10.67
N GLU A 20 -0.42 12.65 10.78
CA GLU A 20 0.15 13.97 11.13
C GLU A 20 -0.15 15.03 10.08
N LEU A 21 -0.02 14.69 8.80
CA LEU A 21 -0.31 15.62 7.70
C LEU A 21 -1.77 16.09 7.71
N LEU A 22 -2.71 15.17 7.94
CA LEU A 22 -4.12 15.52 8.03
C LEU A 22 -4.41 16.37 9.26
N GLU A 23 -3.82 16.04 10.40
CA GLU A 23 -3.98 16.79 11.64
C GLU A 23 -3.53 18.25 11.49
N VAL A 24 -2.37 18.49 10.89
CA VAL A 24 -1.84 19.85 10.60
C VAL A 24 -2.80 20.64 9.69
N ASN A 25 -3.50 19.96 8.79
CA ASN A 25 -4.46 20.58 7.86
C ASN A 25 -5.90 20.58 8.37
N ASN A 26 -6.15 20.20 9.62
CA ASN A 26 -7.48 20.08 10.23
C ASN A 26 -8.44 19.16 9.46
N LEU A 27 -7.91 18.12 8.84
CA LEU A 27 -8.66 17.09 8.16
C LEU A 27 -8.74 15.83 9.02
N LYS A 28 -9.91 15.20 9.09
CA LYS A 28 -10.14 14.01 9.92
C LYS A 28 -10.38 12.74 9.11
N THR A 29 -10.87 12.90 7.89
CA THR A 29 -11.30 11.80 7.02
C THR A 29 -10.77 11.99 5.61
N LEU A 30 -10.71 10.88 4.89
CA LEU A 30 -10.45 10.82 3.46
C LEU A 30 -11.53 9.99 2.77
N ASP A 31 -11.85 10.35 1.53
CA ASP A 31 -12.75 9.59 0.68
C ASP A 31 -11.99 8.64 -0.25
N PHE A 32 -10.82 9.06 -0.69
CA PHE A 32 -9.97 8.29 -1.60
C PHE A 32 -8.49 8.56 -1.32
N ILE A 33 -7.68 7.51 -1.42
CA ILE A 33 -6.23 7.64 -1.41
C ILE A 33 -5.58 6.68 -2.41
N LYS A 34 -4.62 7.19 -3.17
CA LYS A 34 -3.73 6.38 -4.01
C LYS A 34 -2.33 6.38 -3.40
N ILE A 35 -1.74 5.19 -3.24
CA ILE A 35 -0.39 5.01 -2.70
C ILE A 35 0.42 4.18 -3.70
N ASP A 36 1.53 4.74 -4.16
CA ASP A 36 2.48 4.10 -5.06
C ASP A 36 3.89 4.55 -4.67
N VAL A 37 4.51 3.81 -3.76
CA VAL A 37 5.81 4.15 -3.16
C VAL A 37 6.82 3.00 -3.27
N GLN A 38 6.65 2.17 -4.28
CA GLN A 38 7.63 1.17 -4.71
C GLN A 38 8.10 0.21 -3.61
N GLY A 39 7.14 -0.39 -2.89
CA GLY A 39 7.39 -1.38 -1.84
C GLY A 39 7.28 -0.84 -0.42
N TYR A 40 7.23 0.48 -0.23
CA TYR A 40 7.07 1.11 1.09
C TYR A 40 5.60 1.31 1.51
N GLU A 41 4.65 0.80 0.74
CA GLU A 41 3.21 0.92 1.02
C GLU A 41 2.85 0.47 2.44
N PRO A 42 3.36 -0.69 2.96
CA PRO A 42 3.04 -1.10 4.32
C PRO A 42 3.43 -0.06 5.38
N LYS A 43 4.55 0.62 5.17
CA LYS A 43 5.03 1.67 6.09
C LYS A 43 4.14 2.90 6.05
N VAL A 44 3.65 3.28 4.87
CA VAL A 44 2.68 4.39 4.72
C VAL A 44 1.39 4.06 5.47
N PHE A 45 0.85 2.85 5.31
CA PHE A 45 -0.38 2.42 5.99
C PHE A 45 -0.22 2.40 7.51
N LYS A 46 0.94 2.06 8.03
CA LYS A 46 1.22 2.14 9.47
C LYS A 46 1.09 3.57 10.03
N GLY A 47 1.35 4.57 9.21
CA GLY A 47 1.25 5.98 9.57
C GLY A 47 -0.10 6.63 9.28
N MET A 48 -1.13 5.86 8.92
CA MET A 48 -2.45 6.40 8.59
C MET A 48 -3.60 5.65 9.27
N GLN A 49 -3.32 4.98 10.37
CA GLN A 49 -4.31 4.15 11.08
C GLN A 49 -5.49 4.97 11.61
N LYS A 50 -5.22 6.18 12.11
CA LYS A 50 -6.25 7.08 12.64
C LYS A 50 -7.22 7.54 11.55
N VAL A 51 -6.70 8.01 10.42
CA VAL A 51 -7.55 8.47 9.31
C VAL A 51 -8.33 7.30 8.69
N ILE A 52 -7.73 6.12 8.59
CA ILE A 52 -8.44 4.93 8.09
C ILE A 52 -9.61 4.59 9.04
N LYS A 53 -9.38 4.58 10.34
CA LYS A 53 -10.43 4.31 11.33
C LYS A 53 -11.57 5.32 11.26
N ASN A 54 -11.25 6.59 11.03
CA ASN A 54 -12.23 7.66 10.98
C ASN A 54 -12.98 7.77 9.64
N SER A 55 -12.50 7.08 8.59
CA SER A 55 -13.00 7.23 7.22
C SER A 55 -13.84 6.01 6.83
N GLU A 56 -15.15 6.07 7.09
CA GLU A 56 -16.07 4.95 6.88
C GLU A 56 -16.22 4.53 5.42
N ASN A 57 -16.08 5.47 4.50
CA ASN A 57 -16.28 5.25 3.07
C ASN A 57 -14.97 5.33 2.24
N LEU A 58 -13.83 5.21 2.91
CA LEU A 58 -12.54 5.32 2.26
C LEU A 58 -12.35 4.22 1.20
N ILE A 59 -12.00 4.66 0.00
CA ILE A 59 -11.51 3.79 -1.06
C ILE A 59 -10.01 4.00 -1.19
N LEU A 60 -9.25 2.92 -1.12
CA LEU A 60 -7.82 2.96 -1.37
C LEU A 60 -7.46 2.30 -2.70
N LEU A 61 -6.45 2.85 -3.35
CA LEU A 61 -5.76 2.26 -4.48
C LEU A 61 -4.28 2.17 -4.13
N THR A 62 -3.74 0.98 -4.07
CA THR A 62 -2.34 0.76 -3.72
C THR A 62 -1.67 -0.18 -4.71
N GLU A 63 -0.41 0.10 -5.04
CA GLU A 63 0.42 -0.87 -5.73
C GLU A 63 0.67 -2.08 -4.84
N PHE A 64 0.74 -3.24 -5.44
CA PHE A 64 1.15 -4.48 -4.79
C PHE A 64 2.29 -5.13 -5.58
N TRP A 65 3.50 -4.95 -5.08
CA TRP A 65 4.72 -5.50 -5.63
C TRP A 65 5.45 -6.31 -4.56
N PRO A 66 5.21 -7.64 -4.48
CA PRO A 66 5.74 -8.48 -3.40
C PRO A 66 7.24 -8.39 -3.20
N LYS A 67 8.01 -8.39 -4.29
CA LYS A 67 9.47 -8.26 -4.22
C LYS A 67 9.89 -6.91 -3.62
N GLY A 68 9.27 -5.83 -4.05
CA GLY A 68 9.55 -4.49 -3.52
C GLY A 68 9.22 -4.37 -2.03
N ILE A 69 8.09 -4.92 -1.61
CA ILE A 69 7.69 -4.98 -0.20
C ILE A 69 8.72 -5.75 0.62
N PHE A 70 9.15 -6.91 0.14
CA PHE A 70 10.18 -7.72 0.79
C PHE A 70 11.52 -6.97 0.88
N GLN A 71 11.94 -6.31 -0.21
CA GLN A 71 13.17 -5.52 -0.23
C GLN A 71 13.13 -4.31 0.72
N ALA A 72 11.93 -3.78 0.99
CA ALA A 72 11.72 -2.71 1.95
C ALA A 72 11.67 -3.21 3.42
N GLY A 73 11.87 -4.50 3.65
CA GLY A 73 11.91 -5.11 4.96
C GLY A 73 10.54 -5.53 5.51
N GLU A 74 9.53 -5.60 4.66
CA GLU A 74 8.17 -6.00 5.03
C GLU A 74 7.79 -7.34 4.38
N ASN A 75 6.71 -7.97 4.85
CA ASN A 75 6.20 -9.21 4.31
C ASN A 75 4.91 -8.96 3.52
N PRO A 76 4.83 -9.38 2.23
CA PRO A 76 3.64 -9.15 1.41
C PRO A 76 2.35 -9.72 1.99
N LYS A 77 2.41 -10.91 2.60
CA LYS A 77 1.24 -11.53 3.22
C LYS A 77 0.77 -10.77 4.46
N ASP A 78 1.71 -10.29 5.27
CA ASP A 78 1.40 -9.46 6.43
C ASP A 78 0.78 -8.13 6.01
N PHE A 79 1.20 -7.57 4.88
CA PHE A 79 0.58 -6.38 4.31
C PHE A 79 -0.91 -6.61 3.95
N LEU A 80 -1.22 -7.69 3.26
CA LEU A 80 -2.62 -8.04 2.95
C LEU A 80 -3.43 -8.24 4.24
N ARG A 81 -2.84 -8.92 5.22
CA ARG A 81 -3.47 -9.13 6.53
C ARG A 81 -3.72 -7.82 7.26
N MET A 82 -2.77 -6.88 7.21
CA MET A 82 -2.92 -5.55 7.81
C MET A 82 -4.09 -4.79 7.17
N LEU A 83 -4.21 -4.78 5.85
CA LEU A 83 -5.32 -4.13 5.15
C LEU A 83 -6.68 -4.74 5.55
N ARG A 84 -6.75 -6.06 5.71
CA ARG A 84 -7.97 -6.72 6.18
C ARG A 84 -8.32 -6.38 7.63
N LYS A 85 -7.32 -6.28 8.50
CA LYS A 85 -7.52 -5.82 9.89
C LYS A 85 -8.00 -4.37 9.97
N MET A 86 -7.67 -3.55 8.96
CA MET A 86 -8.18 -2.19 8.81
C MET A 86 -9.58 -2.15 8.19
N GLU A 87 -10.24 -3.31 8.08
CA GLU A 87 -11.61 -3.48 7.58
C GLU A 87 -11.79 -3.19 6.09
N PHE A 88 -10.74 -3.40 5.29
CA PHE A 88 -10.85 -3.34 3.84
C PHE A 88 -11.21 -4.69 3.23
N GLN A 89 -12.18 -4.68 2.34
CA GLN A 89 -12.37 -5.73 1.35
C GLN A 89 -11.45 -5.44 0.17
N LEU A 90 -10.68 -6.43 -0.27
CA LEU A 90 -9.62 -6.25 -1.27
C LEU A 90 -10.04 -6.79 -2.63
N PHE A 91 -9.71 -6.02 -3.67
CA PHE A 91 -9.94 -6.37 -5.07
C PHE A 91 -8.66 -6.16 -5.87
N GLU A 92 -8.38 -7.03 -6.82
CA GLU A 92 -7.38 -6.76 -7.84
C GLU A 92 -7.98 -5.89 -8.93
N LEU A 93 -7.30 -4.79 -9.26
CA LEU A 93 -7.68 -3.94 -10.38
C LEU A 93 -6.98 -4.44 -11.65
N LYS A 94 -7.77 -4.89 -12.62
CA LYS A 94 -7.27 -5.33 -13.92
C LYS A 94 -7.08 -4.16 -14.89
N SER A 95 -6.24 -4.37 -15.91
CA SER A 95 -5.96 -3.36 -16.94
C SER A 95 -7.20 -2.89 -17.71
N ASN A 96 -8.23 -3.72 -17.81
CA ASN A 96 -9.51 -3.36 -18.41
C ASN A 96 -10.46 -2.59 -17.47
N GLY A 97 -10.00 -2.26 -16.24
CA GLY A 97 -10.79 -1.56 -15.22
C GLY A 97 -11.68 -2.46 -14.37
N SER A 98 -11.72 -3.77 -14.62
CA SER A 98 -12.49 -4.68 -13.78
C SER A 98 -11.85 -4.92 -12.42
N LEU A 99 -12.69 -5.15 -11.41
CA LEU A 99 -12.29 -5.49 -10.05
C LEU A 99 -12.59 -6.95 -9.78
N ILE A 100 -11.57 -7.70 -9.35
CA ILE A 100 -11.71 -9.10 -8.99
C ILE A 100 -11.48 -9.24 -7.48
N LEU A 101 -12.48 -9.75 -6.78
CA LEU A 101 -12.40 -9.95 -5.34
C LEU A 101 -11.21 -10.87 -4.98
N LEU A 102 -10.33 -10.38 -4.12
CA LEU A 102 -9.25 -11.18 -3.55
C LEU A 102 -9.72 -11.83 -2.26
N LYS A 103 -10.03 -13.10 -2.31
CA LYS A 103 -10.41 -13.88 -1.13
C LYS A 103 -9.18 -14.27 -0.32
N LYS A 104 -9.34 -14.38 0.99
CA LYS A 104 -8.27 -14.73 1.92
C LYS A 104 -7.60 -16.07 1.55
N GLU A 105 -8.39 -17.07 1.17
CA GLU A 105 -7.88 -18.39 0.76
C GLU A 105 -7.02 -18.36 -0.51
N ASN A 106 -7.09 -17.31 -1.31
CA ASN A 106 -6.34 -17.16 -2.56
C ASN A 106 -5.07 -16.30 -2.42
N GLU A 107 -4.78 -15.77 -1.24
CA GLU A 107 -3.65 -14.83 -1.04
C GLU A 107 -2.29 -15.43 -1.39
N ASN A 108 -2.03 -16.68 -1.01
CA ASN A 108 -0.76 -17.33 -1.32
C ASN A 108 -0.54 -17.46 -2.83
N ARG A 109 -1.58 -17.88 -3.55
CA ARG A 109 -1.55 -18.00 -5.01
C ARG A 109 -1.41 -16.63 -5.67
N PHE A 110 -2.07 -15.63 -5.14
CA PHE A 110 -1.99 -14.25 -5.61
C PHE A 110 -0.58 -13.68 -5.47
N ILE A 111 0.06 -13.86 -4.31
CA ILE A 111 1.44 -13.43 -4.06
C ILE A 111 2.39 -14.14 -5.03
N GLU A 112 2.25 -15.45 -5.20
CA GLU A 112 3.09 -16.25 -6.09
C GLU A 112 2.97 -15.80 -7.56
N LYS A 113 1.77 -15.43 -8.00
CA LYS A 113 1.51 -14.90 -9.34
C LYS A 113 2.34 -13.64 -9.65
N TYR A 114 2.59 -12.80 -8.65
CA TYR A 114 3.32 -11.54 -8.79
C TYR A 114 4.78 -11.62 -8.31
N LYS A 115 5.38 -12.77 -8.43
CA LYS A 115 6.79 -13.02 -8.13
C LYS A 115 7.72 -12.21 -9.04
N GLY A 116 8.90 -11.81 -8.51
CA GLY A 116 9.93 -11.12 -9.28
C GLY A 116 9.55 -9.67 -9.59
N ARG A 117 9.68 -9.27 -10.85
CA ARG A 117 9.43 -7.90 -11.31
C ARG A 117 7.95 -7.59 -11.53
N LYS A 118 7.08 -8.55 -11.30
CA LYS A 118 5.65 -8.39 -11.54
C LYS A 118 4.98 -7.65 -10.39
N TYR A 119 4.06 -6.79 -10.73
CA TYR A 119 3.24 -6.05 -9.78
C TYR A 119 1.80 -5.95 -10.28
N THR A 120 0.91 -5.57 -9.39
CA THR A 120 -0.49 -5.27 -9.70
C THR A 120 -0.98 -4.15 -8.81
N ASN A 121 -2.21 -3.75 -8.98
CA ASN A 121 -2.86 -2.76 -8.13
C ASN A 121 -4.01 -3.40 -7.37
N LEU A 122 -4.13 -3.04 -6.11
CA LEU A 122 -5.23 -3.42 -5.24
C LEU A 122 -6.14 -2.23 -4.99
N VAL A 123 -7.43 -2.48 -5.04
CA VAL A 123 -8.45 -1.56 -4.54
C VAL A 123 -8.98 -2.11 -3.23
N GLY A 124 -9.00 -1.28 -2.21
CA GLY A 124 -9.62 -1.59 -0.92
C GLY A 124 -10.88 -0.76 -0.72
N LYS A 125 -11.95 -1.41 -0.33
CA LYS A 125 -13.20 -0.75 0.04
C LYS A 125 -13.52 -1.09 1.49
N LYS A 126 -13.87 -0.06 2.28
CA LYS A 126 -14.28 -0.30 3.67
C LYS A 126 -15.56 -1.12 3.70
N ILE A 127 -15.56 -2.05 4.63
CA ILE A 127 -16.70 -2.95 4.86
C ILE A 127 -17.67 -2.29 5.84
#